data_59bed66870c23f98afccaae4118df145
#
_entry.id   59bed66870c23f98afccaae4118df145
#
_cell.length_a   1.000
_cell.length_b   1.000
_cell.length_c   1.000
_cell.angle_alpha   90.00
_cell.angle_beta   90.00
_cell.angle_gamma   90.00
#
_symmetry.space_group_name_H-M   'P 1'
#
loop_
_entity.id
_entity.type
_entity.pdbx_description
1 polymer ?
#
loop_
_entity_poly.entity_id
_entity_poly.type
_entity_poly.pdbx_seq_one_letter_code
_entity_poly.pdbx_strand_id
1 'polypeptide(L)'
;VAGIDFDDGVARKLVTAATDADERLRATASGRRYETEEAVTDFSGAYAQRFTSNTDAESADRVRLARALDSLAEQVQTVTAHAHRERTRRKELADWRRREDERRRSAESNTLAPFGIDAGSMFDPKPSETPIRPTPIAASFSASDRPRTAGATSSGRSSADPERLRAFAASARVRDSDLVEASAKVKAAWAAFTLHCGWATIDSSTLFAGFERYLQENAADADWAERIAEAFERAGSGHRLSNAVLDVAAAATIPAPFRKLLTGGVSPAAAARIWAGLGLTRDGEHDLAALPVSVLSLLGNLEGIPYWVRDTANRTVLAARLRRLNLNPVEKAALQNIRQSLRKNRFLIALTADVPPLAAVSIGDLDTAENVTWAVPGMGSSAATMAAWAQAAQNVYNQQGKVGGAARRAVIAWVGYHAPPVPSVNDPDLGVLRETSAELGAGKLAASIRGLSAARSSDLPRLNVLAHSYGTTTASLGLTKKGVHVDTFTSIASAGIPQSVGVASGIRADHVYAGQAKNATVGIPGQGDQYAYIGRDFSFPYRKNPVSESFGAERFGADGTPDLKPVKDHGVHTESGSGYLDPGTESLRNVALTTTGQGDRVTGGRQ
;
A
#
# COMPACT_ATOMS: atom_id res chain seq x y z
N VAL A 1 9.09 32.89 29.43
CA VAL A 1 7.97 32.02 29.03
C VAL A 1 8.47 31.20 27.87
N ALA A 2 8.55 29.86 28.01
CA ALA A 2 8.95 28.99 26.91
C ALA A 2 7.91 29.12 25.77
N GLY A 3 8.33 29.67 24.64
CA GLY A 3 7.51 29.76 23.44
C GLY A 3 7.08 28.37 22.95
N ILE A 4 6.13 28.30 22.06
CA ILE A 4 5.89 27.08 21.27
C ILE A 4 6.75 27.16 20.00
N ASP A 5 7.26 26.03 19.56
CA ASP A 5 8.03 25.89 18.33
C ASP A 5 7.07 25.92 17.12
N PHE A 6 6.69 27.13 16.70
CA PHE A 6 5.76 27.33 15.59
C PHE A 6 5.99 28.68 14.92
N ASP A 7 6.37 28.66 13.65
CA ASP A 7 6.61 29.85 12.83
C ASP A 7 5.39 30.21 11.98
N ASP A 8 4.73 31.32 12.34
CA ASP A 8 3.52 31.80 11.64
C ASP A 8 3.80 32.23 10.20
N GLY A 9 5.02 32.69 9.91
CA GLY A 9 5.43 33.10 8.56
C GLY A 9 5.58 31.89 7.64
N VAL A 10 6.17 30.82 8.15
CA VAL A 10 6.31 29.54 7.44
C VAL A 10 4.94 28.89 7.23
N ALA A 11 4.08 28.88 8.25
CA ALA A 11 2.72 28.37 8.14
C ALA A 11 1.93 29.12 7.05
N ARG A 12 2.02 30.44 7.02
CA ARG A 12 1.36 31.29 6.00
C ARG A 12 1.88 30.99 4.59
N LYS A 13 3.17 30.77 4.41
CA LYS A 13 3.75 30.40 3.10
C LYS A 13 3.20 29.07 2.60
N LEU A 14 3.00 28.10 3.49
CA LEU A 14 2.40 26.81 3.11
C LEU A 14 0.94 26.99 2.69
N VAL A 15 0.15 27.76 3.45
CA VAL A 15 -1.23 28.09 3.08
C VAL A 15 -1.28 28.74 1.70
N THR A 16 -0.49 29.77 1.46
CA THR A 16 -0.41 30.45 0.16
C THR A 16 -0.06 29.48 -0.96
N ALA A 17 0.98 28.66 -0.78
CA ALA A 17 1.41 27.72 -1.82
C ALA A 17 0.32 26.66 -2.12
N ALA A 18 -0.38 26.17 -1.11
CA ALA A 18 -1.46 25.20 -1.28
C ALA A 18 -2.66 25.83 -2.00
N THR A 19 -3.05 27.04 -1.62
CA THR A 19 -4.15 27.80 -2.26
C THR A 19 -3.81 28.12 -3.72
N ASP A 20 -2.59 28.62 -4.01
CA ASP A 20 -2.16 28.91 -5.38
C ASP A 20 -2.20 27.64 -6.26
N ALA A 21 -1.81 26.50 -5.72
CA ALA A 21 -1.86 25.22 -6.45
C ALA A 21 -3.31 24.75 -6.69
N ASP A 22 -4.21 24.90 -5.72
CA ASP A 22 -5.66 24.61 -5.87
C ASP A 22 -6.28 25.50 -6.96
N GLU A 23 -6.03 26.81 -6.91
CA GLU A 23 -6.53 27.76 -7.90
C GLU A 23 -6.06 27.41 -9.32
N ARG A 24 -4.78 27.08 -9.50
CA ARG A 24 -4.24 26.66 -10.80
C ARG A 24 -4.90 25.37 -11.30
N LEU A 25 -5.10 24.37 -10.44
CA LEU A 25 -5.81 23.14 -10.80
C LEU A 25 -7.23 23.43 -11.28
N ARG A 26 -7.96 24.30 -10.59
CA ARG A 26 -9.32 24.70 -10.97
C ARG A 26 -9.34 25.50 -12.28
N ALA A 27 -8.42 26.42 -12.47
CA ALA A 27 -8.31 27.24 -13.66
C ALA A 27 -8.07 26.44 -14.95
N THR A 28 -7.40 25.28 -14.85
CA THR A 28 -7.16 24.41 -16.03
C THR A 28 -8.39 23.62 -16.49
N ALA A 29 -9.48 23.59 -15.70
CA ALA A 29 -10.60 22.68 -15.91
C ALA A 29 -11.33 22.86 -17.24
N SER A 30 -11.66 24.11 -17.60
CA SER A 30 -12.39 24.42 -18.82
C SER A 30 -11.57 24.14 -20.08
N GLY A 31 -10.29 24.54 -20.04
CA GLY A 31 -9.39 24.29 -21.15
C GLY A 31 -9.13 22.80 -21.42
N ARG A 32 -8.92 21.99 -20.36
CA ARG A 32 -8.76 20.53 -20.50
C ARG A 32 -10.01 19.86 -21.06
N ARG A 33 -11.19 20.31 -20.62
CA ARG A 33 -12.46 19.79 -21.17
C ARG A 33 -12.58 20.09 -22.66
N TYR A 34 -12.34 21.33 -23.06
CA TYR A 34 -12.38 21.74 -24.46
C TYR A 34 -11.40 20.92 -25.33
N GLU A 35 -10.16 20.74 -24.88
CA GLU A 35 -9.15 19.97 -25.59
C GLU A 35 -9.51 18.48 -25.71
N THR A 36 -10.14 17.93 -24.65
CA THR A 36 -10.65 16.55 -24.68
C THR A 36 -11.78 16.40 -25.69
N GLU A 37 -12.75 17.32 -25.67
CA GLU A 37 -13.89 17.34 -26.61
C GLU A 37 -13.41 17.44 -28.06
N GLU A 38 -12.43 18.32 -28.33
CA GLU A 38 -11.80 18.43 -29.66
C GLU A 38 -11.08 17.14 -30.07
N ALA A 39 -10.32 16.54 -29.17
CA ALA A 39 -9.55 15.32 -29.45
C ALA A 39 -10.46 14.11 -29.78
N VAL A 40 -11.65 14.01 -29.16
CA VAL A 40 -12.57 12.88 -29.39
C VAL A 40 -13.52 13.08 -30.57
N THR A 41 -13.57 14.23 -31.22
CA THR A 41 -14.53 14.56 -32.28
C THR A 41 -14.51 13.53 -33.43
N ASP A 42 -13.32 13.08 -33.85
CA ASP A 42 -13.14 12.07 -34.89
C ASP A 42 -12.48 10.79 -34.36
N PHE A 43 -12.45 10.62 -33.05
CA PHE A 43 -11.85 9.47 -32.41
C PHE A 43 -12.92 8.41 -32.13
N SER A 44 -12.74 7.19 -32.64
CA SER A 44 -13.70 6.10 -32.47
C SER A 44 -13.03 4.77 -32.13
N GLY A 45 -13.81 3.84 -31.56
CA GLY A 45 -13.36 2.49 -31.20
C GLY A 45 -12.81 2.41 -29.76
N ALA A 46 -12.17 1.30 -29.44
CA ALA A 46 -11.71 1.02 -28.06
C ALA A 46 -10.66 2.02 -27.54
N TYR A 47 -9.85 2.58 -28.45
CA TYR A 47 -8.86 3.59 -28.09
C TYR A 47 -9.49 4.94 -27.76
N ALA A 48 -10.58 5.32 -28.41
CA ALA A 48 -11.38 6.50 -28.04
C ALA A 48 -12.01 6.32 -26.65
N GLN A 49 -12.60 5.15 -26.38
CA GLN A 49 -13.15 4.84 -25.05
C GLN A 49 -12.07 4.90 -23.97
N ARG A 50 -10.87 4.39 -24.26
CA ARG A 50 -9.73 4.46 -23.35
C ARG A 50 -9.28 5.89 -23.09
N PHE A 51 -9.20 6.70 -24.14
CA PHE A 51 -8.87 8.12 -24.06
C PHE A 51 -9.88 8.87 -23.16
N THR A 52 -11.17 8.70 -23.43
CA THR A 52 -12.24 9.30 -22.61
C THR A 52 -12.15 8.84 -21.17
N SER A 53 -11.99 7.54 -20.92
CA SER A 53 -11.85 7.01 -19.53
C SER A 53 -10.64 7.60 -18.79
N ASN A 54 -9.52 7.82 -19.47
CA ASN A 54 -8.34 8.42 -18.87
C ASN A 54 -8.53 9.92 -18.56
N THR A 55 -9.18 10.65 -19.48
CA THR A 55 -9.48 12.07 -19.27
C THR A 55 -10.55 12.29 -18.20
N ASP A 56 -11.51 11.38 -18.05
CA ASP A 56 -12.47 11.37 -16.95
C ASP A 56 -11.76 11.10 -15.60
N ALA A 57 -10.85 10.14 -15.56
CA ALA A 57 -10.03 9.85 -14.38
C ALA A 57 -9.15 11.05 -14.01
N GLU A 58 -8.53 11.72 -15.00
CA GLU A 58 -7.78 12.97 -14.80
C GLU A 58 -8.67 14.05 -14.17
N SER A 59 -9.85 14.26 -14.71
CA SER A 59 -10.77 15.28 -14.22
C SER A 59 -11.22 15.01 -12.78
N ALA A 60 -11.51 13.75 -12.46
CA ALA A 60 -11.85 13.33 -11.10
C ALA A 60 -10.68 13.51 -10.13
N ASP A 61 -9.47 13.12 -10.55
CA ASP A 61 -8.25 13.28 -9.77
C ASP A 61 -7.92 14.75 -9.50
N ARG A 62 -8.06 15.60 -10.50
CA ARG A 62 -7.85 17.04 -10.39
C ARG A 62 -8.77 17.67 -9.35
N VAL A 63 -10.05 17.31 -9.36
CA VAL A 63 -11.02 17.80 -8.36
C VAL A 63 -10.67 17.29 -6.95
N ARG A 64 -10.25 16.03 -6.82
CA ARG A 64 -9.86 15.45 -5.53
C ARG A 64 -8.56 16.08 -5.00
N LEU A 65 -7.58 16.30 -5.88
CA LEU A 65 -6.31 16.94 -5.53
C LEU A 65 -6.53 18.40 -5.10
N ALA A 66 -7.37 19.15 -5.84
CA ALA A 66 -7.73 20.51 -5.50
C ALA A 66 -8.36 20.59 -4.09
N ARG A 67 -9.30 19.71 -3.78
CA ARG A 67 -9.91 19.63 -2.43
C ARG A 67 -8.90 19.25 -1.35
N ALA A 68 -7.95 18.37 -1.66
CA ALA A 68 -6.93 17.97 -0.69
C ALA A 68 -5.96 19.11 -0.36
N LEU A 69 -5.63 19.94 -1.35
CA LEU A 69 -4.82 21.15 -1.15
C LEU A 69 -5.55 22.23 -0.35
N ASP A 70 -6.83 22.45 -0.64
CA ASP A 70 -7.71 23.35 0.09
C ASP A 70 -7.83 22.91 1.56
N SER A 71 -8.12 21.62 1.78
CA SER A 71 -8.15 21.02 3.13
C SER A 71 -6.83 21.16 3.88
N LEU A 72 -5.69 20.99 3.20
CA LEU A 72 -4.39 21.25 3.82
C LEU A 72 -4.25 22.70 4.29
N ALA A 73 -4.65 23.65 3.45
CA ALA A 73 -4.61 25.08 3.80
C ALA A 73 -5.48 25.39 5.02
N GLU A 74 -6.70 24.87 5.07
CA GLU A 74 -7.63 25.03 6.21
C GLU A 74 -7.07 24.42 7.50
N GLN A 75 -6.52 23.21 7.42
CA GLN A 75 -5.92 22.54 8.58
C GLN A 75 -4.72 23.33 9.14
N VAL A 76 -3.86 23.85 8.28
CA VAL A 76 -2.73 24.68 8.69
C VAL A 76 -3.19 25.99 9.32
N GLN A 77 -4.24 26.63 8.80
CA GLN A 77 -4.84 27.82 9.39
C GLN A 77 -5.43 27.51 10.78
N THR A 78 -6.11 26.37 10.93
CA THR A 78 -6.67 25.92 12.21
C THR A 78 -5.57 25.70 13.24
N VAL A 79 -4.48 25.03 12.87
CA VAL A 79 -3.33 24.81 13.76
C VAL A 79 -2.65 26.14 14.11
N THR A 80 -2.55 27.09 13.18
CA THR A 80 -2.03 28.43 13.42
C THR A 80 -2.90 29.16 14.47
N ALA A 81 -4.22 29.08 14.35
CA ALA A 81 -5.13 29.66 15.35
C ALA A 81 -4.98 29.01 16.73
N HIS A 82 -4.77 27.69 16.78
CA HIS A 82 -4.45 26.98 18.03
C HIS A 82 -3.11 27.42 18.62
N ALA A 83 -2.10 27.62 17.79
CA ALA A 83 -0.79 28.11 18.21
C ALA A 83 -0.88 29.49 18.86
N HIS A 84 -1.64 30.40 18.25
CA HIS A 84 -1.88 31.73 18.82
C HIS A 84 -2.59 31.66 20.17
N ARG A 85 -3.65 30.84 20.27
CA ARG A 85 -4.38 30.66 21.54
C ARG A 85 -3.52 30.04 22.63
N GLU A 86 -2.67 29.09 22.31
CA GLU A 86 -1.75 28.46 23.27
C GLU A 86 -0.67 29.45 23.73
N ARG A 87 -0.13 30.30 22.86
CA ARG A 87 0.79 31.37 23.24
C ARG A 87 0.13 32.36 24.19
N THR A 88 -1.12 32.78 23.89
CA THR A 88 -1.90 33.68 24.75
C THR A 88 -2.14 33.04 26.10
N ARG A 89 -2.63 31.80 26.14
CA ARG A 89 -2.85 31.07 27.39
C ARG A 89 -1.59 30.97 28.24
N ARG A 90 -0.46 30.61 27.63
CA ARG A 90 0.84 30.54 28.36
C ARG A 90 1.26 31.87 28.92
N LYS A 91 1.06 32.94 28.16
CA LYS A 91 1.37 34.29 28.59
C LYS A 91 0.49 34.70 29.77
N GLU A 92 -0.84 34.54 29.64
CA GLU A 92 -1.80 34.87 30.70
C GLU A 92 -1.50 34.10 31.99
N LEU A 93 -1.21 32.79 31.89
CA LEU A 93 -0.87 31.97 33.03
C LEU A 93 0.46 32.39 33.68
N ALA A 94 1.46 32.75 32.90
CA ALA A 94 2.74 33.26 33.42
C ALA A 94 2.57 34.64 34.10
N ASP A 95 1.77 35.51 33.48
CA ASP A 95 1.48 36.83 34.04
C ASP A 95 0.67 36.70 35.35
N TRP A 96 -0.30 35.77 35.40
CA TRP A 96 -1.06 35.48 36.60
C TRP A 96 -0.15 34.91 37.70
N ARG A 97 0.73 33.94 37.39
CA ARG A 97 1.68 33.38 38.35
C ARG A 97 2.59 34.46 38.94
N ARG A 98 3.09 35.35 38.10
CA ARG A 98 3.92 36.47 38.57
C ARG A 98 3.18 37.37 39.54
N ARG A 99 1.92 37.74 39.23
CA ARG A 99 1.07 38.54 40.14
C ARG A 99 0.78 37.79 41.43
N GLU A 100 0.56 36.48 41.38
CA GLU A 100 0.33 35.66 42.53
C GLU A 100 1.58 35.56 43.44
N ASP A 101 2.76 35.42 42.85
CA ASP A 101 4.02 35.41 43.59
C ASP A 101 4.32 36.80 44.23
N GLU A 102 3.93 37.87 43.57
CA GLU A 102 4.03 39.24 44.11
C GLU A 102 3.04 39.41 45.28
N ARG A 103 1.82 38.94 45.18
CA ARG A 103 0.82 38.93 46.26
C ARG A 103 1.31 38.13 47.48
N ARG A 104 1.84 36.95 47.27
CA ARG A 104 2.41 36.10 48.35
C ARG A 104 3.57 36.81 49.06
N ARG A 105 4.50 37.36 48.31
CA ARG A 105 5.62 38.12 48.90
C ARG A 105 5.14 39.34 49.67
N SER A 106 4.14 40.04 49.18
CA SER A 106 3.54 41.18 49.88
C SER A 106 2.79 40.77 51.13
N ALA A 107 2.11 39.60 51.15
CA ALA A 107 1.45 39.06 52.30
C ALA A 107 2.44 38.57 53.39
N GLU A 108 3.56 37.96 52.98
CA GLU A 108 4.65 37.55 53.87
C GLU A 108 5.38 38.71 54.52
N SER A 109 5.42 39.86 53.86
CA SER A 109 6.05 41.09 54.40
C SER A 109 5.15 41.93 55.31
N ASN A 110 3.83 41.63 55.36
CA ASN A 110 2.84 42.43 56.07
C ASN A 110 2.37 41.71 57.35
N THR A 111 3.06 41.91 58.45
CA THR A 111 2.86 41.31 59.80
C THR A 111 1.56 41.75 60.52
N LEU A 112 0.66 42.47 59.89
CA LEU A 112 -0.53 43.10 60.50
C LEU A 112 -1.89 42.68 59.90
N ALA A 113 -2.00 41.56 59.19
CA ALA A 113 -3.31 41.11 58.63
C ALA A 113 -3.79 39.78 59.27
N PRO A 114 -4.57 39.80 60.38
CA PRO A 114 -5.09 38.58 61.00
C PRO A 114 -6.35 38.01 60.34
N PHE A 115 -6.92 38.59 59.29
CA PHE A 115 -8.07 38.09 58.55
C PHE A 115 -7.86 38.17 57.04
N GLY A 116 -7.10 37.18 56.52
CA GLY A 116 -6.77 37.08 55.12
C GLY A 116 -7.96 36.62 54.26
N ILE A 117 -8.89 37.51 53.96
CA ILE A 117 -9.68 37.35 52.73
C ILE A 117 -8.97 38.19 51.67
N ASP A 118 -8.19 37.49 50.84
CA ASP A 118 -7.52 38.11 49.68
C ASP A 118 -8.59 38.47 48.63
N ALA A 119 -9.19 39.69 48.79
CA ALA A 119 -10.14 40.23 47.81
C ALA A 119 -9.53 40.32 46.38
N GLY A 120 -8.20 40.36 46.27
CA GLY A 120 -7.50 40.40 44.98
C GLY A 120 -7.64 39.09 44.19
N SER A 121 -7.67 37.93 44.88
CA SER A 121 -7.84 36.63 44.23
C SER A 121 -9.26 36.43 43.65
N MET A 122 -10.24 37.11 44.20
CA MET A 122 -11.64 37.03 43.79
C MET A 122 -11.91 37.75 42.44
N PHE A 123 -11.06 38.73 42.06
CA PHE A 123 -11.14 39.52 40.85
C PHE A 123 -10.10 39.17 39.76
N ASP A 124 -9.18 38.21 40.04
CA ASP A 124 -8.14 37.77 39.11
C ASP A 124 -8.19 36.23 39.00
N PRO A 125 -9.19 35.68 38.30
CA PRO A 125 -9.37 34.25 38.22
C PRO A 125 -8.17 33.59 37.51
N LYS A 126 -7.74 32.45 38.01
CA LYS A 126 -6.62 31.67 37.48
C LYS A 126 -6.94 31.25 36.03
N PRO A 127 -6.07 31.59 35.03
CA PRO A 127 -6.22 31.11 33.67
C PRO A 127 -6.11 29.59 33.60
N SER A 128 -6.69 29.01 32.53
CA SER A 128 -6.66 27.57 32.32
C SER A 128 -5.23 27.02 32.26
N GLU A 129 -4.94 25.98 33.04
CA GLU A 129 -3.67 25.24 32.98
C GLU A 129 -3.66 24.15 31.90
N THR A 130 -4.82 23.78 31.38
CA THR A 130 -4.93 22.75 30.34
C THR A 130 -4.34 23.23 29.04
N PRO A 131 -3.28 22.61 28.52
CA PRO A 131 -2.67 22.97 27.26
C PRO A 131 -3.65 22.80 26.08
N ILE A 132 -3.64 23.75 25.16
CA ILE A 132 -4.31 23.60 23.88
C ILE A 132 -3.42 22.69 23.02
N ARG A 133 -3.99 21.59 22.56
CA ARG A 133 -3.29 20.65 21.67
C ARG A 133 -3.58 21.00 20.22
N PRO A 134 -2.58 20.94 19.33
CA PRO A 134 -2.81 21.11 17.89
C PRO A 134 -3.73 20.00 17.37
N THR A 135 -4.61 20.34 16.45
CA THR A 135 -5.32 19.35 15.64
C THR A 135 -4.31 18.71 14.68
N PRO A 136 -4.27 17.38 14.54
CA PRO A 136 -3.38 16.73 13.59
C PRO A 136 -3.67 17.18 12.16
N ILE A 137 -2.62 17.46 11.39
CA ILE A 137 -2.71 17.77 9.96
C ILE A 137 -2.61 16.46 9.20
N ALA A 138 -3.68 16.11 8.48
CA ALA A 138 -3.75 14.96 7.61
C ALA A 138 -4.10 15.40 6.19
N ALA A 139 -3.16 15.26 5.26
CA ALA A 139 -3.38 15.57 3.86
C ALA A 139 -3.09 14.33 3.01
N SER A 140 -4.12 13.74 2.41
CA SER A 140 -4.00 12.53 1.61
C SER A 140 -4.59 12.72 0.22
N PHE A 141 -3.86 12.24 -0.77
CA PHE A 141 -4.34 12.12 -2.14
C PHE A 141 -3.60 10.98 -2.84
N SER A 142 -4.32 10.22 -3.66
CA SER A 142 -3.78 9.19 -4.54
C SER A 142 -4.37 9.37 -5.93
N ALA A 143 -3.50 9.48 -6.93
CA ALA A 143 -3.89 9.54 -8.32
C ALA A 143 -4.37 8.18 -8.81
N SER A 144 -5.34 8.18 -9.72
CA SER A 144 -5.86 6.99 -10.37
C SER A 144 -4.86 6.46 -11.40
N ASP A 145 -4.73 5.13 -11.49
CA ASP A 145 -3.99 4.51 -12.59
C ASP A 145 -4.77 4.67 -13.91
N ARG A 146 -4.06 5.02 -14.97
CA ARG A 146 -4.63 5.25 -16.30
C ARG A 146 -4.06 4.27 -17.31
N PRO A 147 -4.78 3.17 -17.62
CA PRO A 147 -4.31 2.19 -18.59
C PRO A 147 -4.32 2.75 -20.02
N ARG A 148 -3.27 2.45 -20.79
CA ARG A 148 -3.00 3.03 -22.12
C ARG A 148 -3.04 2.03 -23.27
N THR A 149 -3.52 0.81 -23.02
CA THR A 149 -3.74 -0.23 -24.01
C THR A 149 -5.21 -0.65 -24.03
N ALA A 150 -5.71 -1.08 -25.18
CA ALA A 150 -7.10 -1.53 -25.30
C ALA A 150 -7.36 -2.87 -24.59
N GLY A 151 -6.30 -3.63 -24.28
CA GLY A 151 -6.37 -4.96 -23.68
C GLY A 151 -6.50 -6.09 -24.69
N ALA A 152 -6.01 -7.28 -24.34
CA ALA A 152 -5.90 -8.44 -25.24
C ALA A 152 -7.22 -8.99 -25.81
N THR A 153 -8.36 -8.52 -25.35
CA THR A 153 -9.70 -8.94 -25.82
C THR A 153 -10.31 -8.01 -26.87
N SER A 154 -9.65 -6.89 -27.20
CA SER A 154 -10.22 -5.92 -28.16
C SER A 154 -9.92 -6.30 -29.61
N SER A 155 -10.73 -7.18 -30.16
CA SER A 155 -10.77 -7.53 -31.60
C SER A 155 -11.44 -6.43 -32.45
N GLY A 156 -11.07 -5.16 -32.23
CA GLY A 156 -11.71 -4.02 -32.89
C GLY A 156 -10.71 -3.16 -33.67
N ARG A 157 -11.25 -2.14 -34.32
CA ARG A 157 -10.48 -1.09 -35.00
C ARG A 157 -10.85 0.25 -34.40
N SER A 158 -9.87 1.14 -34.29
CA SER A 158 -10.06 2.53 -33.91
C SER A 158 -9.66 3.47 -35.05
N SER A 159 -10.21 4.68 -35.05
CA SER A 159 -9.82 5.76 -35.95
C SER A 159 -9.72 7.05 -35.16
N ALA A 160 -8.77 7.92 -35.52
CA ALA A 160 -8.61 9.25 -34.92
C ALA A 160 -8.04 10.21 -35.96
N ASP A 161 -8.22 11.50 -35.70
CA ASP A 161 -7.46 12.57 -36.36
C ASP A 161 -6.12 12.76 -35.62
N PRO A 162 -4.97 12.51 -36.28
CA PRO A 162 -3.66 12.65 -35.63
C PRO A 162 -3.35 14.08 -35.18
N GLU A 163 -3.81 15.10 -35.89
CA GLU A 163 -3.54 16.50 -35.57
C GLU A 163 -4.23 16.91 -34.27
N ARG A 164 -5.48 16.46 -34.08
CA ARG A 164 -6.24 16.72 -32.84
C ARG A 164 -5.62 16.04 -31.61
N LEU A 165 -5.14 14.80 -31.75
CA LEU A 165 -4.42 14.11 -30.67
C LEU A 165 -3.09 14.79 -30.31
N ARG A 166 -2.36 15.30 -31.32
CA ARG A 166 -1.14 16.09 -31.08
C ARG A 166 -1.44 17.43 -30.41
N ALA A 167 -2.50 18.11 -30.84
CA ALA A 167 -2.91 19.36 -30.22
C ALA A 167 -3.27 19.15 -28.74
N PHE A 168 -4.00 18.08 -28.43
CA PHE A 168 -4.25 17.67 -27.04
C PHE A 168 -2.94 17.45 -26.26
N ALA A 169 -2.02 16.64 -26.81
CA ALA A 169 -0.75 16.33 -26.14
C ALA A 169 0.09 17.60 -25.87
N ALA A 170 0.18 18.49 -26.85
CA ALA A 170 0.91 19.76 -26.71
C ALA A 170 0.30 20.67 -25.66
N SER A 171 -1.03 20.85 -25.69
CA SER A 171 -1.74 21.68 -24.71
C SER A 171 -1.68 21.09 -23.30
N ALA A 172 -1.78 19.77 -23.15
CA ALA A 172 -1.62 19.10 -21.87
C ALA A 172 -0.26 19.39 -21.24
N ARG A 173 0.83 19.26 -22.02
CA ARG A 173 2.21 19.56 -21.55
C ARG A 173 2.39 21.00 -21.09
N VAL A 174 1.81 21.96 -21.83
CA VAL A 174 1.88 23.39 -21.44
C VAL A 174 1.20 23.62 -20.10
N ARG A 175 0.00 23.09 -19.90
CA ARG A 175 -0.75 23.25 -18.65
C ARG A 175 -0.09 22.55 -17.47
N ASP A 176 0.50 21.39 -17.72
CA ASP A 176 1.16 20.62 -16.67
C ASP A 176 2.48 21.28 -16.22
N SER A 177 3.14 22.08 -17.07
CA SER A 177 4.36 22.79 -16.67
C SER A 177 4.12 23.75 -15.48
N ASP A 178 3.00 24.47 -15.49
CA ASP A 178 2.62 25.38 -14.40
C ASP A 178 2.26 24.62 -13.11
N LEU A 179 1.67 23.44 -13.26
CA LEU A 179 1.33 22.56 -12.14
C LEU A 179 2.57 21.88 -11.54
N VAL A 180 3.59 21.57 -12.34
CA VAL A 180 4.89 21.06 -11.87
C VAL A 180 5.56 22.10 -10.97
N GLU A 181 5.56 23.37 -11.38
CA GLU A 181 6.10 24.47 -10.56
C GLU A 181 5.31 24.63 -9.25
N ALA A 182 3.97 24.61 -9.33
CA ALA A 182 3.10 24.71 -8.15
C ALA A 182 3.35 23.54 -7.18
N SER A 183 3.44 22.31 -7.69
CA SER A 183 3.77 21.12 -6.88
C SER A 183 5.10 21.27 -6.14
N ALA A 184 6.13 21.75 -6.83
CA ALA A 184 7.44 21.99 -6.22
C ALA A 184 7.38 23.06 -5.11
N LYS A 185 6.62 24.15 -5.31
CA LYS A 185 6.44 25.21 -4.30
C LYS A 185 5.71 24.68 -3.05
N VAL A 186 4.61 23.93 -3.22
CA VAL A 186 3.88 23.34 -2.08
C VAL A 186 4.77 22.36 -1.31
N LYS A 187 5.52 21.52 -2.01
CA LYS A 187 6.44 20.55 -1.40
C LYS A 187 7.57 21.25 -0.61
N ALA A 188 8.15 22.32 -1.15
CA ALA A 188 9.16 23.10 -0.45
C ALA A 188 8.60 23.81 0.78
N ALA A 189 7.40 24.40 0.67
CA ALA A 189 6.72 25.04 1.79
C ALA A 189 6.35 24.03 2.89
N TRP A 190 5.91 22.83 2.52
CA TRP A 190 5.65 21.73 3.46
C TRP A 190 6.92 21.30 4.19
N ALA A 191 8.03 21.12 3.49
CA ALA A 191 9.31 20.77 4.11
C ALA A 191 9.76 21.84 5.11
N ALA A 192 9.59 23.12 4.78
CA ALA A 192 9.87 24.21 5.71
C ALA A 192 8.93 24.19 6.93
N PHE A 193 7.63 23.92 6.71
CA PHE A 193 6.64 23.82 7.78
C PHE A 193 6.99 22.69 8.77
N THR A 194 7.33 21.51 8.26
CA THR A 194 7.73 20.37 9.11
C THR A 194 9.00 20.66 9.92
N LEU A 195 9.90 21.51 9.41
CA LEU A 195 11.13 21.86 10.09
C LEU A 195 10.94 22.95 11.17
N HIS A 196 10.06 23.93 10.92
CA HIS A 196 9.94 25.14 11.75
C HIS A 196 8.63 25.25 12.55
N CYS A 197 7.76 24.24 12.46
CA CYS A 197 6.50 24.20 13.18
C CYS A 197 6.38 22.90 14.01
N GLY A 198 7.42 22.59 14.80
CA GLY A 198 7.51 21.35 15.59
C GLY A 198 6.40 21.18 16.64
N TRP A 199 5.67 22.26 16.97
CA TRP A 199 4.48 22.17 17.81
C TRP A 199 3.26 21.56 17.08
N ALA A 200 3.22 21.65 15.74
CA ALA A 200 2.14 21.03 14.96
C ALA A 200 2.28 19.51 14.97
N THR A 201 1.16 18.83 15.11
CA THR A 201 1.11 17.36 14.93
C THR A 201 0.84 17.07 13.47
N ILE A 202 1.72 16.29 12.84
CA ILE A 202 1.59 15.90 11.44
C ILE A 202 1.34 14.42 11.39
N ASP A 203 0.23 14.05 10.78
CA ASP A 203 -0.09 12.68 10.41
C ASP A 203 0.53 12.32 9.05
N SER A 204 0.47 11.05 8.65
CA SER A 204 1.04 10.62 7.38
C SER A 204 0.40 11.36 6.19
N SER A 205 1.22 12.03 5.36
CA SER A 205 0.74 12.71 4.17
C SER A 205 1.13 11.96 2.90
N THR A 206 0.14 11.50 2.12
CA THR A 206 0.35 10.97 0.77
C THR A 206 0.15 12.04 -0.31
N LEU A 207 -0.26 13.26 0.07
CA LEU A 207 -0.64 14.34 -0.84
C LEU A 207 0.45 14.64 -1.88
N PHE A 208 1.70 14.80 -1.43
CA PHE A 208 2.79 15.21 -2.32
C PHE A 208 3.19 14.11 -3.30
N ALA A 209 3.25 12.86 -2.83
CA ALA A 209 3.50 11.70 -3.69
C ALA A 209 2.35 11.49 -4.68
N GLY A 210 1.11 11.69 -4.24
CA GLY A 210 -0.08 11.64 -5.07
C GLY A 210 -0.07 12.74 -6.13
N PHE A 211 0.31 13.97 -5.78
CA PHE A 211 0.41 15.07 -6.74
C PHE A 211 1.48 14.80 -7.79
N GLU A 212 2.66 14.32 -7.39
CA GLU A 212 3.70 13.91 -8.33
C GLU A 212 3.21 12.79 -9.27
N ARG A 213 2.48 11.81 -8.73
CA ARG A 213 1.89 10.73 -9.53
C ARG A 213 0.85 11.25 -10.52
N TYR A 214 -0.02 12.18 -10.11
CA TYR A 214 -0.98 12.83 -11.01
C TYR A 214 -0.29 13.48 -12.21
N LEU A 215 0.81 14.24 -11.97
CA LEU A 215 1.60 14.87 -13.03
C LEU A 215 2.29 13.83 -13.94
N GLN A 216 2.80 12.74 -13.36
CA GLN A 216 3.39 11.64 -14.13
C GLN A 216 2.36 10.96 -15.03
N GLU A 217 1.14 10.73 -14.54
CA GLU A 217 0.06 10.16 -15.33
C GLU A 217 -0.37 11.11 -16.45
N ASN A 218 -0.44 12.42 -16.22
CA ASN A 218 -0.73 13.42 -17.23
C ASN A 218 0.33 13.43 -18.35
N ALA A 219 1.61 13.46 -17.97
CA ALA A 219 2.71 13.42 -18.93
C ALA A 219 2.67 12.12 -19.77
N ALA A 220 2.39 10.99 -19.13
CA ALA A 220 2.28 9.71 -19.81
C ALA A 220 1.06 9.63 -20.74
N ASP A 221 -0.05 10.31 -20.42
CA ASP A 221 -1.21 10.42 -21.33
C ASP A 221 -0.91 11.29 -22.54
N ALA A 222 -0.20 12.41 -22.36
CA ALA A 222 0.24 13.24 -23.47
C ALA A 222 1.19 12.48 -24.40
N ASP A 223 2.17 11.76 -23.86
CA ASP A 223 3.08 10.92 -24.64
C ASP A 223 2.39 9.77 -25.34
N TRP A 224 1.36 9.19 -24.71
CA TRP A 224 0.54 8.15 -25.30
C TRP A 224 -0.29 8.70 -26.48
N ALA A 225 -0.95 9.86 -26.30
CA ALA A 225 -1.70 10.51 -27.37
C ALA A 225 -0.82 10.82 -28.58
N GLU A 226 0.41 11.30 -28.35
CA GLU A 226 1.40 11.55 -29.40
C GLU A 226 1.74 10.27 -30.19
N ARG A 227 2.05 9.16 -29.49
CA ARG A 227 2.38 7.87 -30.15
C ARG A 227 1.22 7.31 -30.95
N ILE A 228 -0.02 7.46 -30.46
CA ILE A 228 -1.22 7.04 -31.18
C ILE A 228 -1.43 7.91 -32.43
N ALA A 229 -1.22 9.23 -32.31
CA ALA A 229 -1.24 10.14 -33.43
C ALA A 229 -0.24 9.75 -34.55
N GLU A 230 1.02 9.47 -34.14
CA GLU A 230 2.05 8.99 -35.07
C GLU A 230 1.68 7.66 -35.76
N ALA A 231 0.99 6.75 -35.09
CA ALA A 231 0.56 5.50 -35.67
C ALA A 231 -0.51 5.72 -36.73
N PHE A 232 -1.48 6.60 -36.50
CA PHE A 232 -2.50 6.96 -37.46
C PHE A 232 -1.91 7.72 -38.67
N GLU A 233 -0.98 8.64 -38.43
CA GLU A 233 -0.32 9.38 -39.51
C GLU A 233 0.46 8.45 -40.44
N ARG A 234 1.24 7.51 -39.90
CA ARG A 234 1.98 6.51 -40.71
C ARG A 234 1.05 5.61 -41.54
N ALA A 235 -0.16 5.38 -41.07
CA ALA A 235 -1.16 4.60 -41.79
C ALA A 235 -1.89 5.40 -42.89
N GLY A 236 -1.75 6.72 -42.89
CA GLY A 236 -2.48 7.66 -43.73
C GLY A 236 -3.79 8.13 -43.08
N SER A 237 -4.13 9.41 -43.30
CA SER A 237 -5.33 10.03 -42.73
C SER A 237 -6.61 9.29 -43.16
N GLY A 238 -7.53 9.07 -42.20
CA GLY A 238 -8.81 8.38 -42.41
C GLY A 238 -8.78 6.86 -42.34
N HIS A 239 -7.63 6.24 -42.06
CA HIS A 239 -7.54 4.80 -41.93
C HIS A 239 -7.96 4.31 -40.53
N ARG A 240 -8.64 3.16 -40.48
CA ARG A 240 -8.96 2.43 -39.28
C ARG A 240 -7.84 1.44 -38.93
N LEU A 241 -7.14 1.66 -37.83
CA LEU A 241 -6.12 0.73 -37.35
C LEU A 241 -6.72 -0.32 -36.43
N SER A 242 -6.18 -1.54 -36.49
CA SER A 242 -6.54 -2.56 -35.48
C SER A 242 -6.00 -2.16 -34.12
N ASN A 243 -6.74 -2.48 -33.05
CA ASN A 243 -6.33 -2.20 -31.69
C ASN A 243 -4.97 -2.85 -31.37
N ALA A 244 -4.67 -4.02 -31.93
CA ALA A 244 -3.38 -4.67 -31.79
C ALA A 244 -2.20 -3.84 -32.34
N VAL A 245 -2.39 -3.15 -33.48
CA VAL A 245 -1.38 -2.23 -34.04
C VAL A 245 -1.20 -1.01 -33.13
N LEU A 246 -2.29 -0.49 -32.60
CA LEU A 246 -2.24 0.64 -31.66
C LEU A 246 -1.62 0.25 -30.32
N ASP A 247 -1.88 -0.96 -29.82
CA ASP A 247 -1.21 -1.48 -28.61
C ASP A 247 0.31 -1.56 -28.80
N VAL A 248 0.77 -1.98 -29.99
CA VAL A 248 2.20 -1.96 -30.34
C VAL A 248 2.73 -0.52 -30.43
N ALA A 249 1.98 0.41 -30.99
CA ALA A 249 2.37 1.82 -31.08
C ALA A 249 2.41 2.48 -29.68
N ALA A 250 1.40 2.23 -28.86
CA ALA A 250 1.34 2.71 -27.48
C ALA A 250 2.55 2.23 -26.65
N ALA A 251 3.07 1.06 -26.97
CA ALA A 251 4.18 0.40 -26.31
C ALA A 251 5.51 0.52 -27.09
N ALA A 252 5.70 1.55 -27.90
CA ALA A 252 6.80 1.70 -28.86
C ALA A 252 8.23 1.64 -28.26
N THR A 253 8.37 1.81 -26.93
CA THR A 253 9.65 1.65 -26.22
C THR A 253 9.97 0.19 -25.85
N ILE A 254 9.06 -0.76 -26.14
CA ILE A 254 9.24 -2.17 -25.79
C ILE A 254 9.99 -2.88 -26.93
N PRO A 255 11.13 -3.55 -26.66
CA PRO A 255 11.84 -4.33 -27.66
C PRO A 255 10.95 -5.41 -28.26
N ALA A 256 11.14 -5.67 -29.57
CA ALA A 256 10.27 -6.53 -30.37
C ALA A 256 9.95 -7.91 -29.74
N PRO A 257 10.90 -8.64 -29.14
CA PRO A 257 10.63 -9.94 -28.53
C PRO A 257 9.59 -9.90 -27.41
N PHE A 258 9.55 -8.78 -26.63
CA PHE A 258 8.67 -8.64 -25.45
C PHE A 258 7.33 -7.95 -25.75
N ARG A 259 7.13 -7.43 -26.97
CA ARG A 259 5.91 -6.67 -27.30
C ARG A 259 4.63 -7.46 -27.06
N LYS A 260 4.58 -8.72 -27.50
CA LYS A 260 3.41 -9.59 -27.32
C LYS A 260 3.08 -9.87 -25.85
N LEU A 261 4.10 -9.87 -24.99
CA LEU A 261 3.96 -10.08 -23.54
C LEU A 261 3.42 -8.85 -22.83
N LEU A 262 3.84 -7.64 -23.24
CA LEU A 262 3.69 -6.43 -22.45
C LEU A 262 2.63 -5.46 -22.97
N THR A 263 2.03 -5.73 -24.15
CA THR A 263 1.16 -4.78 -24.84
C THR A 263 -0.33 -5.08 -24.76
N GLY A 264 -0.80 -5.98 -23.90
CA GLY A 264 -2.21 -6.22 -24.02
C GLY A 264 -2.89 -7.11 -22.99
N GLY A 265 -2.71 -6.91 -21.71
CA GLY A 265 -3.52 -7.63 -20.70
C GLY A 265 -3.46 -9.15 -20.86
N VAL A 266 -2.30 -9.67 -21.15
CA VAL A 266 -2.07 -11.09 -21.44
C VAL A 266 -2.40 -11.90 -20.19
N SER A 267 -3.23 -12.94 -20.32
CA SER A 267 -3.49 -13.83 -19.21
C SER A 267 -2.21 -14.57 -18.80
N PRO A 268 -2.06 -14.98 -17.51
CA PRO A 268 -0.86 -15.71 -17.06
C PRO A 268 -0.54 -16.93 -17.94
N ALA A 269 -1.55 -17.69 -18.36
CA ALA A 269 -1.36 -18.85 -19.23
C ALA A 269 -0.87 -18.47 -20.65
N ALA A 270 -1.33 -17.34 -21.17
CA ALA A 270 -0.84 -16.83 -22.46
C ALA A 270 0.58 -16.27 -22.31
N ALA A 271 0.89 -15.58 -21.22
CA ALA A 271 2.24 -15.10 -20.91
C ALA A 271 3.25 -16.26 -20.85
N ALA A 272 2.90 -17.34 -20.13
CA ALA A 272 3.73 -18.54 -20.06
C ALA A 272 4.03 -19.14 -21.42
N ARG A 273 3.02 -19.27 -22.29
CA ARG A 273 3.19 -19.80 -23.66
C ARG A 273 4.06 -18.88 -24.53
N ILE A 274 3.82 -17.57 -24.47
CA ILE A 274 4.61 -16.60 -25.25
C ILE A 274 6.06 -16.62 -24.77
N TRP A 275 6.27 -16.66 -23.44
CA TRP A 275 7.61 -16.73 -22.86
C TRP A 275 8.36 -18.00 -23.31
N ALA A 276 7.71 -19.15 -23.22
CA ALA A 276 8.30 -20.42 -23.69
C ALA A 276 8.74 -20.34 -25.17
N GLY A 277 7.97 -19.63 -26.01
CA GLY A 277 8.31 -19.41 -27.42
C GLY A 277 9.51 -18.48 -27.66
N LEU A 278 9.98 -17.73 -26.64
CA LEU A 278 11.20 -16.91 -26.74
C LEU A 278 12.49 -17.73 -26.61
N GLY A 279 12.42 -18.95 -26.06
CA GLY A 279 13.58 -19.82 -25.86
C GLY A 279 14.59 -19.30 -24.84
N LEU A 280 14.23 -18.31 -24.02
CA LEU A 280 15.12 -17.75 -23.00
C LEU A 280 15.12 -18.64 -21.76
N THR A 281 16.31 -19.06 -21.35
CA THR A 281 16.55 -19.90 -20.16
C THR A 281 17.42 -19.16 -19.15
N ARG A 282 17.37 -19.58 -17.88
CA ARG A 282 18.16 -18.95 -16.80
C ARG A 282 19.67 -18.96 -17.08
N ASP A 283 20.18 -20.08 -17.61
CA ASP A 283 21.61 -20.32 -17.87
C ASP A 283 22.01 -19.96 -19.30
N GLY A 284 21.07 -19.46 -20.13
CA GLY A 284 21.34 -19.04 -21.50
C GLY A 284 21.93 -17.63 -21.59
N GLU A 285 22.54 -17.32 -22.74
CA GLU A 285 23.00 -15.95 -23.02
C GLU A 285 21.79 -15.02 -23.20
N HIS A 286 21.64 -14.07 -22.28
CA HIS A 286 20.65 -13.01 -22.36
C HIS A 286 21.09 -11.80 -21.53
N ASP A 287 20.81 -10.60 -22.00
CA ASP A 287 21.05 -9.36 -21.26
C ASP A 287 19.72 -8.70 -20.84
N LEU A 288 18.97 -9.41 -20.02
CA LEU A 288 17.71 -8.88 -19.49
C LEU A 288 17.92 -7.62 -18.65
N ALA A 289 19.06 -7.54 -17.92
CA ALA A 289 19.33 -6.41 -17.04
C ALA A 289 19.62 -5.10 -17.81
N ALA A 290 20.02 -5.19 -19.09
CA ALA A 290 20.23 -4.02 -19.95
C ALA A 290 18.94 -3.48 -20.58
N LEU A 291 17.80 -4.17 -20.42
CA LEU A 291 16.54 -3.65 -20.91
C LEU A 291 16.17 -2.33 -20.22
N PRO A 292 15.42 -1.43 -20.89
CA PRO A 292 14.92 -0.21 -20.27
C PRO A 292 14.20 -0.48 -18.96
N VAL A 293 14.42 0.35 -17.94
CA VAL A 293 13.83 0.18 -16.59
C VAL A 293 12.30 0.09 -16.65
N SER A 294 11.65 0.81 -17.57
CA SER A 294 10.21 0.73 -17.81
C SER A 294 9.77 -0.67 -18.27
N VAL A 295 10.52 -1.28 -19.19
CA VAL A 295 10.28 -2.66 -19.66
C VAL A 295 10.50 -3.67 -18.52
N LEU A 296 11.57 -3.50 -17.76
CA LEU A 296 11.86 -4.34 -16.60
C LEU A 296 10.78 -4.23 -15.53
N SER A 297 10.26 -3.03 -15.29
CA SER A 297 9.16 -2.83 -14.34
C SER A 297 7.89 -3.61 -14.74
N LEU A 298 7.60 -3.70 -16.04
CA LEU A 298 6.49 -4.51 -16.55
C LEU A 298 6.79 -6.01 -16.43
N LEU A 299 7.97 -6.46 -16.87
CA LEU A 299 8.38 -7.88 -16.78
C LEU A 299 8.42 -8.37 -15.34
N GLY A 300 8.97 -7.57 -14.42
CA GLY A 300 9.11 -7.94 -13.01
C GLY A 300 7.77 -8.20 -12.30
N ASN A 301 6.67 -7.67 -12.84
CA ASN A 301 5.32 -7.82 -12.29
C ASN A 301 4.38 -8.63 -13.20
N LEU A 302 4.87 -9.19 -14.30
CA LEU A 302 4.05 -9.97 -15.22
C LEU A 302 3.85 -11.39 -14.66
N GLU A 303 2.59 -11.76 -14.45
CA GLU A 303 2.23 -13.08 -13.98
C GLU A 303 2.31 -14.13 -15.11
N GLY A 304 2.81 -15.33 -14.79
CA GLY A 304 2.91 -16.46 -15.73
C GLY A 304 4.28 -16.62 -16.38
N ILE A 305 5.22 -15.71 -16.20
CA ILE A 305 6.61 -15.87 -16.68
C ILE A 305 7.50 -16.42 -15.54
N PRO A 306 8.69 -16.99 -15.87
CA PRO A 306 9.62 -17.54 -14.87
C PRO A 306 10.02 -16.51 -13.80
N TYR A 307 10.16 -16.97 -12.58
CA TYR A 307 10.43 -16.09 -11.44
C TYR A 307 11.87 -15.57 -11.42
N TRP A 308 12.83 -16.29 -12.03
CA TRP A 308 14.19 -15.78 -12.20
C TRP A 308 14.23 -14.51 -13.07
N VAL A 309 13.33 -14.39 -14.04
CA VAL A 309 13.18 -13.20 -14.88
C VAL A 309 12.62 -12.05 -14.03
N ARG A 310 11.57 -12.34 -13.26
CA ARG A 310 10.94 -11.36 -12.38
C ARG A 310 11.93 -10.83 -11.33
N ASP A 311 12.73 -11.72 -10.72
CA ASP A 311 13.77 -11.33 -9.77
C ASP A 311 14.85 -10.44 -10.41
N THR A 312 15.40 -10.84 -11.57
CA THR A 312 16.38 -10.04 -12.32
C THR A 312 15.85 -8.65 -12.65
N ALA A 313 14.62 -8.59 -13.19
CA ALA A 313 13.97 -7.34 -13.57
C ALA A 313 13.71 -6.45 -12.34
N ASN A 314 13.11 -6.99 -11.29
CA ASN A 314 12.77 -6.23 -10.08
C ASN A 314 14.00 -5.75 -9.30
N ARG A 315 15.08 -6.53 -9.23
CA ARG A 315 16.36 -6.09 -8.63
C ARG A 315 16.97 -4.92 -9.39
N THR A 316 16.92 -4.96 -10.73
CA THR A 316 17.41 -3.86 -11.56
C THR A 316 16.55 -2.60 -11.36
N VAL A 317 15.21 -2.75 -11.34
CA VAL A 317 14.29 -1.65 -11.04
C VAL A 317 14.51 -1.09 -9.63
N LEU A 318 14.67 -1.94 -8.63
CA LEU A 318 14.97 -1.54 -7.25
C LEU A 318 16.26 -0.70 -7.18
N ALA A 319 17.32 -1.17 -7.82
CA ALA A 319 18.60 -0.46 -7.86
C ALA A 319 18.46 0.89 -8.57
N ALA A 320 17.73 0.95 -9.70
CA ALA A 320 17.49 2.19 -10.43
C ALA A 320 16.66 3.19 -9.61
N ARG A 321 15.60 2.74 -8.93
CA ARG A 321 14.77 3.60 -8.05
C ARG A 321 15.59 4.17 -6.89
N LEU A 322 16.41 3.36 -6.23
CA LEU A 322 17.26 3.80 -5.11
C LEU A 322 18.35 4.82 -5.49
N ARG A 323 18.71 4.91 -6.78
CA ARG A 323 19.66 5.93 -7.30
C ARG A 323 19.02 7.29 -7.58
N ARG A 324 17.69 7.41 -7.54
CA ARG A 324 17.00 8.69 -7.79
C ARG A 324 17.35 9.69 -6.68
N LEU A 325 17.71 10.91 -7.06
CA LEU A 325 18.17 11.94 -6.12
C LEU A 325 17.06 12.44 -5.17
N ASN A 326 15.82 12.51 -5.63
CA ASN A 326 14.69 13.10 -4.90
C ASN A 326 13.59 12.06 -4.59
N LEU A 327 13.97 10.92 -4.01
CA LEU A 327 12.99 9.94 -3.55
C LEU A 327 12.16 10.50 -2.39
N ASN A 328 10.85 10.29 -2.46
CA ASN A 328 9.96 10.48 -1.32
C ASN A 328 10.49 9.66 -0.12
N PRO A 329 10.56 10.23 1.10
CA PRO A 329 11.07 9.53 2.28
C PRO A 329 10.38 8.17 2.55
N VAL A 330 9.06 8.10 2.36
CA VAL A 330 8.27 6.86 2.53
C VAL A 330 8.67 5.82 1.48
N GLU A 331 8.79 6.21 0.22
CA GLU A 331 9.28 5.35 -0.85
C GLU A 331 10.70 4.88 -0.57
N LYS A 332 11.59 5.78 -0.18
CA LYS A 332 13.00 5.47 0.13
C LYS A 332 13.10 4.44 1.26
N ALA A 333 12.37 4.64 2.34
CA ALA A 333 12.34 3.71 3.47
C ALA A 333 11.84 2.33 3.04
N ALA A 334 10.77 2.26 2.24
CA ALA A 334 10.24 1.01 1.71
C ALA A 334 11.25 0.29 0.80
N LEU A 335 11.85 1.00 -0.17
CA LEU A 335 12.85 0.42 -1.07
C LEU A 335 14.11 -0.05 -0.33
N GLN A 336 14.55 0.68 0.70
CA GLN A 336 15.67 0.27 1.55
C GLN A 336 15.34 -1.00 2.34
N ASN A 337 14.13 -1.09 2.88
CA ASN A 337 13.68 -2.25 3.65
C ASN A 337 13.53 -3.49 2.74
N ILE A 338 12.98 -3.32 1.52
CA ILE A 338 12.98 -4.37 0.50
C ILE A 338 14.42 -4.84 0.23
N ARG A 339 15.36 -3.91 -0.02
CA ARG A 339 16.76 -4.26 -0.27
C ARG A 339 17.39 -5.03 0.89
N GLN A 340 17.11 -4.63 2.13
CA GLN A 340 17.60 -5.33 3.34
C GLN A 340 17.01 -6.75 3.45
N SER A 341 15.80 -6.97 2.94
CA SER A 341 15.17 -8.29 2.94
C SER A 341 15.82 -9.27 1.95
N LEU A 342 16.53 -8.77 0.93
CA LEU A 342 17.13 -9.58 -0.13
C LEU A 342 18.50 -10.12 0.31
N ARG A 343 18.51 -11.34 0.85
CA ARG A 343 19.70 -12.11 1.24
C ARG A 343 19.91 -13.29 0.28
N LYS A 344 20.91 -14.12 0.54
CA LYS A 344 21.13 -15.37 -0.20
C LYS A 344 19.84 -16.22 -0.17
N ASN A 345 19.48 -16.83 -1.29
CA ASN A 345 18.28 -17.64 -1.49
C ASN A 345 16.96 -16.87 -1.30
N ARG A 346 16.94 -15.55 -1.58
CA ARG A 346 15.74 -14.72 -1.59
C ARG A 346 15.61 -14.00 -2.92
N PHE A 347 14.41 -14.00 -3.48
CA PHE A 347 14.07 -13.52 -4.81
C PHE A 347 13.01 -12.43 -4.74
N LEU A 348 13.21 -11.31 -5.43
CA LEU A 348 12.24 -10.21 -5.51
C LEU A 348 11.26 -10.46 -6.65
N ILE A 349 10.17 -11.13 -6.36
CA ILE A 349 9.22 -11.61 -7.37
C ILE A 349 8.12 -10.62 -7.74
N ALA A 350 7.99 -9.52 -7.02
CA ALA A 350 7.14 -8.39 -7.36
C ALA A 350 7.70 -7.10 -6.77
N LEU A 351 7.61 -6.01 -7.52
CA LEU A 351 7.92 -4.65 -7.09
C LEU A 351 7.10 -3.67 -7.91
N THR A 352 6.02 -3.14 -7.35
CA THR A 352 5.12 -2.23 -8.07
C THR A 352 5.65 -0.80 -8.14
N ALA A 353 5.05 0.00 -9.01
CA ALA A 353 5.35 1.41 -9.12
C ALA A 353 4.67 2.29 -8.06
N ASP A 354 3.79 1.72 -7.24
CA ASP A 354 3.06 2.43 -6.17
C ASP A 354 4.02 3.15 -5.20
N VAL A 355 3.49 4.14 -4.49
CA VAL A 355 4.21 4.87 -3.43
C VAL A 355 3.35 4.86 -2.16
N PRO A 356 3.73 4.11 -1.12
CA PRO A 356 4.84 3.14 -1.07
C PRO A 356 4.63 1.95 -2.02
N PRO A 357 5.70 1.32 -2.52
CA PRO A 357 5.58 0.17 -3.42
C PRO A 357 4.96 -1.03 -2.71
N LEU A 358 4.27 -1.87 -3.47
CA LEU A 358 3.95 -3.23 -3.06
C LEU A 358 5.08 -4.15 -3.52
N ALA A 359 5.36 -5.19 -2.74
CA ALA A 359 6.46 -6.10 -3.06
C ALA A 359 6.18 -7.53 -2.55
N ALA A 360 6.81 -8.50 -3.20
CA ALA A 360 6.82 -9.87 -2.73
C ALA A 360 8.24 -10.45 -2.82
N VAL A 361 8.68 -11.07 -1.73
CA VAL A 361 9.99 -11.69 -1.62
C VAL A 361 9.81 -13.18 -1.36
N SER A 362 10.31 -14.03 -2.25
CA SER A 362 10.34 -15.47 -2.05
C SER A 362 11.61 -15.87 -1.30
N ILE A 363 11.45 -16.69 -0.29
CA ILE A 363 12.50 -17.46 0.37
C ILE A 363 12.49 -18.85 -0.27
N GLY A 364 13.49 -19.16 -1.06
CA GLY A 364 13.50 -20.33 -1.95
C GLY A 364 13.09 -19.99 -3.37
N ASP A 365 13.55 -20.82 -4.30
CA ASP A 365 13.37 -20.64 -5.75
C ASP A 365 12.01 -21.19 -6.20
N LEU A 366 11.14 -20.31 -6.67
CA LEU A 366 9.80 -20.67 -7.14
C LEU A 366 9.80 -21.44 -8.46
N ASP A 367 10.86 -21.30 -9.27
CA ASP A 367 10.96 -22.03 -10.54
C ASP A 367 11.24 -23.52 -10.36
N THR A 368 11.72 -23.91 -9.15
CA THR A 368 12.08 -25.31 -8.86
C THR A 368 11.41 -25.87 -7.60
N ALA A 369 10.71 -25.05 -6.81
CA ALA A 369 10.08 -25.50 -5.58
C ALA A 369 9.00 -26.56 -5.83
N GLU A 370 8.91 -27.55 -4.95
CA GLU A 370 7.87 -28.60 -4.91
C GLU A 370 6.73 -28.26 -3.94
N ASN A 371 6.99 -27.31 -3.03
CA ASN A 371 6.04 -26.81 -2.07
C ASN A 371 6.15 -25.29 -1.97
N VAL A 372 5.07 -24.56 -2.22
CA VAL A 372 5.04 -23.10 -2.20
C VAL A 372 3.98 -22.62 -1.23
N THR A 373 4.35 -21.66 -0.38
CA THR A 373 3.45 -21.05 0.60
C THR A 373 3.45 -19.53 0.44
N TRP A 374 2.27 -18.93 0.15
CA TRP A 374 2.09 -17.48 0.27
C TRP A 374 1.84 -17.11 1.73
N ALA A 375 2.69 -16.28 2.32
CA ALA A 375 2.47 -15.69 3.63
C ALA A 375 1.86 -14.30 3.45
N VAL A 376 0.58 -14.15 3.78
CA VAL A 376 -0.23 -12.93 3.59
C VAL A 376 -0.32 -12.18 4.91
N PRO A 377 0.22 -10.95 5.01
CA PRO A 377 0.27 -10.19 6.25
C PRO A 377 -1.06 -9.53 6.60
N GLY A 378 -1.19 -9.13 7.88
CA GLY A 378 -2.31 -8.38 8.41
C GLY A 378 -2.15 -6.85 8.29
N MET A 379 -2.97 -6.12 9.07
CA MET A 379 -2.94 -4.66 9.18
C MET A 379 -1.56 -4.14 9.56
N GLY A 380 -1.26 -2.89 9.21
CA GLY A 380 0.01 -2.22 9.48
C GLY A 380 1.20 -2.73 8.65
N SER A 381 0.98 -3.75 7.81
CA SER A 381 2.05 -4.29 6.96
C SER A 381 2.21 -3.47 5.68
N SER A 382 3.46 -3.18 5.35
CA SER A 382 3.83 -2.44 4.15
C SER A 382 5.22 -2.87 3.66
N ALA A 383 5.64 -2.37 2.51
CA ALA A 383 7.00 -2.60 2.05
C ALA A 383 8.07 -1.99 2.99
N ALA A 384 7.71 -1.02 3.81
CA ALA A 384 8.61 -0.49 4.84
C ALA A 384 8.86 -1.47 6.00
N THR A 385 8.04 -2.51 6.14
CA THR A 385 8.20 -3.60 7.12
C THR A 385 8.55 -4.94 6.47
N MET A 386 8.91 -4.95 5.18
CA MET A 386 9.20 -6.16 4.40
C MET A 386 10.27 -7.05 5.04
N ALA A 387 11.32 -6.47 5.64
CA ALA A 387 12.39 -7.26 6.24
C ALA A 387 11.89 -8.11 7.43
N ALA A 388 11.00 -7.56 8.25
CA ALA A 388 10.38 -8.29 9.37
C ALA A 388 9.45 -9.39 8.84
N TRP A 389 8.62 -9.09 7.83
CA TRP A 389 7.74 -10.08 7.23
C TRP A 389 8.51 -11.19 6.49
N ALA A 390 9.60 -10.85 5.79
CA ALA A 390 10.49 -11.83 5.18
C ALA A 390 11.22 -12.69 6.24
N GLN A 391 11.45 -12.17 7.44
CA GLN A 391 12.00 -12.97 8.54
C GLN A 391 10.95 -13.96 9.07
N ALA A 392 9.69 -13.54 9.23
CA ALA A 392 8.59 -14.44 9.60
C ALA A 392 8.41 -15.57 8.56
N ALA A 393 8.43 -15.23 7.27
CA ALA A 393 8.42 -16.20 6.18
C ALA A 393 9.63 -17.15 6.20
N GLN A 394 10.82 -16.64 6.57
CA GLN A 394 12.02 -17.46 6.77
C GLN A 394 11.85 -18.47 7.92
N ASN A 395 11.20 -18.07 9.00
CA ASN A 395 10.91 -18.96 10.12
C ASN A 395 9.99 -20.12 9.67
N VAL A 396 8.94 -19.80 8.88
CA VAL A 396 8.08 -20.83 8.26
C VAL A 396 8.89 -21.75 7.36
N TYR A 397 9.72 -21.20 6.45
CA TYR A 397 10.60 -21.97 5.57
C TYR A 397 11.50 -22.93 6.34
N ASN A 398 12.13 -22.45 7.40
CA ASN A 398 13.01 -23.25 8.26
C ASN A 398 12.23 -24.35 8.99
N GLN A 399 11.07 -24.01 9.53
CA GLN A 399 10.25 -24.97 10.28
C GLN A 399 9.63 -26.04 9.38
N GLN A 400 9.22 -25.69 8.15
CA GLN A 400 8.80 -26.67 7.14
C GLN A 400 9.88 -27.73 6.90
N GLY A 401 11.16 -27.35 6.84
CA GLY A 401 12.25 -28.32 6.74
C GLY A 401 12.41 -29.21 7.97
N LYS A 402 12.21 -28.67 9.18
CA LYS A 402 12.30 -29.42 10.43
C LYS A 402 11.20 -30.46 10.60
N VAL A 403 10.02 -30.20 10.08
CA VAL A 403 8.90 -31.16 10.11
C VAL A 403 8.95 -32.20 8.98
N GLY A 404 9.99 -32.20 8.15
CA GLY A 404 10.16 -33.13 7.05
C GLY A 404 9.42 -32.73 5.77
N GLY A 405 9.19 -31.43 5.55
CA GLY A 405 8.68 -30.90 4.28
C GLY A 405 9.65 -31.07 3.12
N ALA A 406 9.18 -30.86 1.89
CA ALA A 406 9.97 -30.98 0.67
C ALA A 406 11.30 -30.21 0.75
N ALA A 407 12.38 -30.80 0.23
CA ALA A 407 13.71 -30.18 0.22
C ALA A 407 13.70 -28.90 -0.63
N ARG A 408 13.07 -28.97 -1.80
CA ARG A 408 12.82 -27.81 -2.68
C ARG A 408 11.48 -27.16 -2.31
N ARG A 409 11.54 -26.15 -1.49
CA ARG A 409 10.36 -25.40 -1.03
C ARG A 409 10.57 -23.90 -1.14
N ALA A 410 9.49 -23.14 -1.15
CA ALA A 410 9.52 -21.69 -1.13
C ALA A 410 8.41 -21.11 -0.25
N VAL A 411 8.72 -20.03 0.46
CA VAL A 411 7.75 -19.24 1.21
C VAL A 411 7.81 -17.79 0.76
N ILE A 412 6.69 -17.26 0.30
CA ILE A 412 6.59 -15.91 -0.25
C ILE A 412 6.13 -14.96 0.85
N ALA A 413 7.00 -14.04 1.26
CA ALA A 413 6.59 -12.86 2.02
C ALA A 413 5.83 -11.92 1.08
N TRP A 414 4.50 -11.98 1.10
CA TRP A 414 3.65 -11.34 0.10
C TRP A 414 3.01 -10.06 0.64
N VAL A 415 3.61 -8.89 0.40
CA VAL A 415 3.02 -7.58 0.66
C VAL A 415 2.44 -7.02 -0.64
N GLY A 416 1.40 -7.68 -1.13
CA GLY A 416 0.79 -7.41 -2.44
C GLY A 416 -0.44 -6.50 -2.40
N TYR A 417 -0.74 -5.88 -1.24
CA TYR A 417 -1.85 -4.94 -1.09
C TYR A 417 -1.53 -3.88 -0.03
N HIS A 418 -2.23 -2.76 -0.08
CA HIS A 418 -2.16 -1.73 0.96
C HIS A 418 -3.05 -2.18 2.13
N ALA A 419 -2.42 -2.79 3.13
CA ALA A 419 -3.11 -3.18 4.35
C ALA A 419 -3.57 -1.93 5.12
N PRO A 420 -4.73 -1.97 5.80
CA PRO A 420 -5.15 -0.88 6.68
C PRO A 420 -4.07 -0.60 7.74
N PRO A 421 -3.89 0.66 8.16
CA PRO A 421 -2.98 0.98 9.25
C PRO A 421 -3.45 0.36 10.57
N VAL A 422 -2.56 0.27 11.54
CA VAL A 422 -2.94 -0.09 12.91
C VAL A 422 -3.63 1.12 13.54
N PRO A 423 -4.90 1.01 13.98
CA PRO A 423 -5.58 2.10 14.66
C PRO A 423 -4.80 2.58 15.89
N SER A 424 -4.65 3.88 16.04
CA SER A 424 -4.02 4.48 17.23
C SER A 424 -4.90 5.58 17.81
N VAL A 425 -4.60 6.03 19.02
CA VAL A 425 -5.35 7.11 19.69
C VAL A 425 -5.27 8.41 18.88
N ASN A 426 -4.19 8.60 18.12
CA ASN A 426 -3.97 9.80 17.32
C ASN A 426 -4.42 9.63 15.85
N ASP A 427 -4.62 8.39 15.41
CA ASP A 427 -5.16 8.04 14.09
C ASP A 427 -6.18 6.89 14.27
N PRO A 428 -7.47 7.22 14.42
CA PRO A 428 -8.52 6.22 14.60
C PRO A 428 -8.98 5.61 13.26
N ASP A 429 -8.08 5.41 12.27
CA ASP A 429 -8.45 4.76 11.02
C ASP A 429 -8.99 3.34 11.30
N LEU A 430 -10.30 3.18 11.13
CA LEU A 430 -11.02 1.92 11.29
C LEU A 430 -11.12 1.12 9.98
N GLY A 431 -10.25 1.38 9.02
CA GLY A 431 -10.18 0.64 7.75
C GLY A 431 -10.03 -0.87 7.94
N VAL A 432 -9.40 -1.31 9.04
CA VAL A 432 -9.30 -2.73 9.42
C VAL A 432 -10.68 -3.39 9.65
N LEU A 433 -11.69 -2.62 10.01
CA LEU A 433 -13.06 -3.11 10.19
C LEU A 433 -13.86 -3.21 8.88
N ARG A 434 -13.30 -2.71 7.76
CA ARG A 434 -13.91 -2.72 6.42
C ARG A 434 -13.23 -3.76 5.52
N GLU A 435 -13.89 -4.13 4.41
CA GLU A 435 -13.39 -5.14 3.47
C GLU A 435 -12.69 -4.55 2.23
N THR A 436 -12.75 -3.24 2.01
CA THR A 436 -12.27 -2.58 0.79
C THR A 436 -10.81 -2.92 0.45
N SER A 437 -9.88 -2.80 1.42
CA SER A 437 -8.48 -3.15 1.20
C SER A 437 -8.29 -4.65 0.96
N ALA A 438 -9.09 -5.48 1.62
CA ALA A 438 -9.07 -6.94 1.45
C ALA A 438 -9.55 -7.36 0.05
N GLU A 439 -10.59 -6.74 -0.48
CA GLU A 439 -11.12 -7.00 -1.83
C GLU A 439 -10.09 -6.68 -2.92
N LEU A 440 -9.42 -5.53 -2.82
CA LEU A 440 -8.34 -5.14 -3.73
C LEU A 440 -7.16 -6.13 -3.64
N GLY A 441 -6.78 -6.51 -2.42
CA GLY A 441 -5.73 -7.50 -2.17
C GLY A 441 -6.08 -8.89 -2.67
N ALA A 442 -7.33 -9.30 -2.52
CA ALA A 442 -7.85 -10.59 -2.98
C ALA A 442 -7.65 -10.82 -4.49
N GLY A 443 -7.90 -9.79 -5.30
CA GLY A 443 -7.68 -9.84 -6.75
C GLY A 443 -6.21 -10.06 -7.10
N LYS A 444 -5.30 -9.35 -6.41
CA LYS A 444 -3.85 -9.45 -6.61
C LYS A 444 -3.30 -10.80 -6.14
N LEU A 445 -3.75 -11.32 -4.99
CA LEU A 445 -3.35 -12.64 -4.51
C LEU A 445 -3.81 -13.74 -5.47
N ALA A 446 -5.05 -13.67 -5.94
CA ALA A 446 -5.58 -14.60 -6.93
C ALA A 446 -4.78 -14.57 -8.24
N ALA A 447 -4.34 -13.39 -8.69
CA ALA A 447 -3.48 -13.25 -9.86
C ALA A 447 -2.11 -13.90 -9.63
N SER A 448 -1.49 -13.68 -8.47
CA SER A 448 -0.20 -14.28 -8.10
C SER A 448 -0.26 -15.81 -8.06
N ILE A 449 -1.33 -16.39 -7.49
CA ILE A 449 -1.52 -17.85 -7.45
C ILE A 449 -1.71 -18.40 -8.88
N ARG A 450 -2.57 -17.78 -9.69
CA ARG A 450 -2.74 -18.18 -11.11
C ARG A 450 -1.46 -17.99 -11.91
N GLY A 451 -0.67 -16.98 -11.58
CA GLY A 451 0.64 -16.72 -12.19
C GLY A 451 1.60 -17.87 -12.00
N LEU A 452 1.73 -18.37 -10.77
CA LEU A 452 2.56 -19.54 -10.48
C LEU A 452 2.02 -20.80 -11.16
N SER A 453 0.73 -21.05 -11.06
CA SER A 453 0.11 -22.21 -11.71
C SER A 453 0.33 -22.21 -13.23
N ALA A 454 0.34 -21.05 -13.86
CA ALA A 454 0.60 -20.92 -15.29
C ALA A 454 2.10 -21.11 -15.63
N ALA A 455 2.99 -20.47 -14.86
CA ALA A 455 4.44 -20.59 -15.05
C ALA A 455 4.95 -22.00 -14.82
N ARG A 456 4.30 -22.76 -13.93
CA ARG A 456 4.66 -24.12 -13.50
C ARG A 456 3.60 -25.17 -13.91
N SER A 457 2.89 -24.94 -15.04
CA SER A 457 1.78 -25.80 -15.48
C SER A 457 2.16 -27.24 -15.78
N SER A 458 3.42 -27.50 -16.15
CA SER A 458 3.95 -28.85 -16.39
C SER A 458 4.49 -29.55 -15.13
N ASP A 459 4.74 -28.79 -14.07
CA ASP A 459 5.36 -29.27 -12.82
C ASP A 459 4.81 -28.43 -11.66
N LEU A 460 3.50 -28.55 -11.42
CA LEU A 460 2.79 -27.77 -10.42
C LEU A 460 3.21 -28.19 -8.99
N PRO A 461 3.75 -27.28 -8.18
CA PRO A 461 4.07 -27.56 -6.79
C PRO A 461 2.82 -27.69 -5.94
N ARG A 462 2.93 -28.21 -4.72
CA ARG A 462 1.93 -28.04 -3.68
C ARG A 462 1.77 -26.55 -3.38
N LEU A 463 0.53 -26.05 -3.39
CA LEU A 463 0.19 -24.64 -3.21
C LEU A 463 -0.47 -24.42 -1.84
N ASN A 464 0.09 -23.53 -1.03
CA ASN A 464 -0.47 -23.23 0.28
C ASN A 464 -0.57 -21.72 0.48
N VAL A 465 -1.59 -21.29 1.22
CA VAL A 465 -1.75 -19.91 1.67
C VAL A 465 -1.78 -19.88 3.19
N LEU A 466 -0.82 -19.21 3.79
CA LEU A 466 -0.78 -18.83 5.19
C LEU A 466 -1.21 -17.38 5.31
N ALA A 467 -2.19 -17.08 6.12
CA ALA A 467 -2.64 -15.71 6.32
C ALA A 467 -2.72 -15.36 7.82
N HIS A 468 -2.30 -14.14 8.14
CA HIS A 468 -2.28 -13.61 9.50
C HIS A 468 -3.22 -12.41 9.64
N SER A 469 -3.99 -12.36 10.73
CA SER A 469 -4.81 -11.20 11.10
C SER A 469 -5.76 -10.76 9.96
N TYR A 470 -5.77 -9.50 9.57
CA TYR A 470 -6.53 -8.97 8.43
C TYR A 470 -6.17 -9.63 7.09
N GLY A 471 -4.97 -10.19 6.99
CA GLY A 471 -4.58 -10.99 5.83
C GLY A 471 -5.48 -12.20 5.61
N THR A 472 -6.15 -12.72 6.65
CA THR A 472 -7.11 -13.84 6.53
C THR A 472 -8.38 -13.42 5.80
N THR A 473 -8.84 -12.18 6.01
CA THR A 473 -9.94 -11.55 5.27
C THR A 473 -9.57 -11.42 3.78
N THR A 474 -8.36 -10.92 3.49
CA THR A 474 -7.83 -10.77 2.12
C THR A 474 -7.67 -12.11 1.42
N ALA A 475 -7.04 -13.08 2.08
CA ALA A 475 -6.73 -14.38 1.50
C ALA A 475 -8.00 -15.20 1.25
N SER A 476 -8.94 -15.23 2.19
CA SER A 476 -10.20 -15.96 2.01
C SER A 476 -11.00 -15.44 0.81
N LEU A 477 -11.11 -14.11 0.63
CA LEU A 477 -11.72 -13.52 -0.58
C LEU A 477 -10.95 -13.87 -1.86
N GLY A 478 -9.61 -13.90 -1.81
CA GLY A 478 -8.77 -14.29 -2.94
C GLY A 478 -9.02 -15.75 -3.37
N LEU A 479 -9.20 -16.62 -2.39
CA LEU A 479 -9.44 -18.05 -2.60
C LEU A 479 -10.87 -18.38 -3.02
N THR A 480 -11.79 -17.43 -3.12
CA THR A 480 -13.10 -17.61 -3.80
C THR A 480 -13.04 -17.31 -5.29
N LYS A 481 -11.98 -16.67 -5.79
CA LYS A 481 -11.91 -16.20 -7.18
C LYS A 481 -11.80 -17.38 -8.17
N LYS A 482 -12.46 -17.24 -9.33
CA LYS A 482 -12.43 -18.26 -10.40
C LYS A 482 -10.99 -18.55 -10.85
N GLY A 483 -10.68 -19.84 -11.04
CA GLY A 483 -9.36 -20.29 -11.50
C GLY A 483 -8.26 -20.21 -10.44
N VAL A 484 -8.63 -20.10 -9.18
CA VAL A 484 -7.75 -20.25 -8.02
C VAL A 484 -8.10 -21.54 -7.32
N HIS A 485 -7.11 -22.33 -6.97
CA HIS A 485 -7.21 -23.49 -6.10
C HIS A 485 -5.87 -23.69 -5.40
N VAL A 486 -5.89 -24.09 -4.13
CA VAL A 486 -4.70 -24.38 -3.34
C VAL A 486 -4.92 -25.65 -2.52
N ASP A 487 -3.86 -26.37 -2.20
CA ASP A 487 -3.96 -27.56 -1.35
C ASP A 487 -4.36 -27.17 0.09
N THR A 488 -3.81 -26.05 0.59
CA THR A 488 -4.04 -25.69 1.99
C THR A 488 -4.24 -24.17 2.17
N PHE A 489 -5.27 -23.81 2.93
CA PHE A 489 -5.41 -22.48 3.51
C PHE A 489 -5.26 -22.57 5.03
N THR A 490 -4.27 -21.89 5.59
CA THR A 490 -4.00 -21.83 7.03
C THR A 490 -4.19 -20.40 7.52
N SER A 491 -5.14 -20.18 8.41
CA SER A 491 -5.40 -18.88 9.04
C SER A 491 -4.86 -18.87 10.48
N ILE A 492 -4.14 -17.82 10.85
CA ILE A 492 -3.67 -17.57 12.22
C ILE A 492 -4.08 -16.17 12.69
N ALA A 493 -4.41 -16.02 13.95
CA ALA A 493 -4.81 -14.74 14.57
C ALA A 493 -5.90 -13.99 13.75
N SER A 494 -6.88 -14.69 13.22
CA SER A 494 -7.79 -14.15 12.19
C SER A 494 -8.60 -12.95 12.68
N ALA A 495 -8.55 -11.84 11.92
CA ALA A 495 -9.48 -10.71 12.07
C ALA A 495 -10.87 -10.99 11.46
N GLY A 496 -11.14 -12.25 11.12
CA GLY A 496 -12.42 -12.76 10.63
C GLY A 496 -12.48 -12.96 9.12
N ILE A 497 -13.34 -13.90 8.75
CA ILE A 497 -13.63 -14.26 7.36
C ILE A 497 -14.91 -13.56 6.93
N PRO A 498 -14.92 -12.86 5.77
CA PRO A 498 -16.11 -12.18 5.25
C PRO A 498 -17.32 -13.11 5.14
N GLN A 499 -18.50 -12.57 5.37
CA GLN A 499 -19.75 -13.34 5.25
C GLN A 499 -19.98 -13.88 3.83
N SER A 500 -19.52 -13.17 2.82
CA SER A 500 -19.58 -13.56 1.41
C SER A 500 -18.83 -14.87 1.09
N VAL A 501 -17.83 -15.22 1.91
CA VAL A 501 -17.09 -16.50 1.80
C VAL A 501 -17.91 -17.66 2.36
N GLY A 502 -18.78 -17.39 3.32
CA GLY A 502 -19.65 -18.41 3.93
C GLY A 502 -18.94 -19.23 5.01
N VAL A 503 -18.58 -20.45 4.72
CA VAL A 503 -17.90 -21.42 5.60
C VAL A 503 -16.63 -21.95 4.92
N ALA A 504 -15.88 -22.82 5.57
CA ALA A 504 -14.62 -23.36 5.06
C ALA A 504 -14.74 -23.95 3.64
N SER A 505 -15.85 -24.62 3.33
CA SER A 505 -16.11 -25.17 1.98
C SER A 505 -16.33 -24.10 0.89
N GLY A 506 -16.54 -22.83 1.25
CA GLY A 506 -16.57 -21.71 0.30
C GLY A 506 -15.18 -21.25 -0.15
N ILE A 507 -14.13 -21.72 0.52
CA ILE A 507 -12.73 -21.45 0.19
C ILE A 507 -12.24 -22.55 -0.75
N ARG A 508 -11.63 -22.17 -1.87
CA ARG A 508 -11.08 -23.10 -2.87
C ARG A 508 -9.73 -23.66 -2.41
N ALA A 509 -9.77 -24.47 -1.37
CA ALA A 509 -8.65 -25.19 -0.80
C ALA A 509 -9.11 -26.61 -0.43
N ASP A 510 -8.23 -27.61 -0.59
CA ASP A 510 -8.55 -28.99 -0.19
C ASP A 510 -8.66 -29.11 1.33
N HIS A 511 -7.80 -28.35 2.06
CA HIS A 511 -7.81 -28.28 3.51
C HIS A 511 -7.83 -26.83 4.01
N VAL A 512 -8.66 -26.56 5.00
CA VAL A 512 -8.77 -25.24 5.65
C VAL A 512 -8.47 -25.41 7.14
N TYR A 513 -7.38 -24.77 7.59
CA TYR A 513 -6.93 -24.80 8.97
C TYR A 513 -7.07 -23.45 9.65
N ALA A 514 -7.37 -23.47 10.94
CA ALA A 514 -7.44 -22.25 11.75
C ALA A 514 -6.77 -22.43 13.11
N GLY A 515 -5.86 -21.53 13.45
CA GLY A 515 -5.18 -21.47 14.74
C GLY A 515 -5.29 -20.09 15.36
N GLN A 516 -5.57 -20.05 16.66
CA GLN A 516 -5.61 -18.82 17.44
C GLN A 516 -5.19 -19.10 18.86
N ALA A 517 -4.33 -18.24 19.42
CA ALA A 517 -4.05 -18.22 20.85
C ALA A 517 -5.29 -17.74 21.61
N LYS A 518 -5.36 -18.07 22.90
CA LYS A 518 -6.44 -17.60 23.77
C LYS A 518 -6.55 -16.08 23.73
N ASN A 519 -7.79 -15.60 23.78
CA ASN A 519 -8.05 -14.17 23.84
C ASN A 519 -7.50 -13.57 25.14
N ALA A 520 -6.88 -12.41 25.03
CA ALA A 520 -6.37 -11.65 26.17
C ALA A 520 -6.97 -10.24 26.21
N THR A 521 -6.97 -9.65 27.39
CA THR A 521 -7.47 -8.27 27.59
C THR A 521 -6.54 -7.28 26.89
N VAL A 522 -7.13 -6.35 26.12
CA VAL A 522 -6.38 -5.27 25.47
C VAL A 522 -5.63 -4.43 26.51
N GLY A 523 -4.36 -4.16 26.24
CA GLY A 523 -3.50 -3.39 27.15
C GLY A 523 -2.76 -4.23 28.19
N ILE A 524 -2.98 -5.55 28.24
CA ILE A 524 -2.23 -6.47 29.13
C ILE A 524 -1.40 -7.43 28.26
N PRO A 525 -0.15 -7.07 27.93
CA PRO A 525 0.69 -7.90 27.05
C PRO A 525 1.09 -9.23 27.71
N GLY A 526 1.43 -10.22 26.90
CA GLY A 526 2.01 -11.48 27.36
C GLY A 526 1.01 -12.54 27.82
N GLN A 527 -0.31 -12.31 27.71
CA GLN A 527 -1.35 -13.23 28.17
C GLN A 527 -2.08 -13.98 27.04
N GLY A 528 -1.85 -13.63 25.79
CA GLY A 528 -2.51 -14.21 24.62
C GLY A 528 -2.78 -13.17 23.54
N ASP A 529 -3.69 -13.46 22.60
CA ASP A 529 -4.04 -12.57 21.50
C ASP A 529 -5.06 -11.51 21.93
N GLN A 530 -4.69 -10.23 21.81
CA GLN A 530 -5.50 -9.10 22.24
C GLN A 530 -6.38 -8.50 21.14
N TYR A 531 -6.12 -8.82 19.86
CA TYR A 531 -6.68 -8.06 18.72
C TYR A 531 -7.49 -8.90 17.73
N ALA A 532 -7.26 -10.21 17.64
CA ALA A 532 -7.96 -11.04 16.65
C ALA A 532 -9.49 -10.97 16.81
N TYR A 533 -9.99 -11.04 18.05
CA TYR A 533 -11.43 -10.97 18.30
C TYR A 533 -12.03 -9.59 18.00
N ILE A 534 -11.26 -8.50 18.23
CA ILE A 534 -11.73 -7.14 17.94
C ILE A 534 -12.00 -6.99 16.43
N GLY A 535 -11.07 -7.46 15.59
CA GLY A 535 -11.22 -7.41 14.13
C GLY A 535 -12.44 -8.18 13.62
N ARG A 536 -12.94 -9.17 14.38
CA ARG A 536 -14.16 -9.93 14.05
C ARG A 536 -15.42 -9.26 14.59
N ASP A 537 -15.42 -8.99 15.90
CA ASP A 537 -16.63 -8.63 16.65
C ASP A 537 -17.09 -7.18 16.38
N PHE A 538 -16.17 -6.32 15.93
CA PHE A 538 -16.45 -4.92 15.58
C PHE A 538 -16.39 -4.62 14.08
N SER A 539 -16.21 -5.63 13.22
CA SER A 539 -16.20 -5.41 11.76
C SER A 539 -17.59 -5.10 11.20
N PHE A 540 -17.60 -4.34 10.11
CA PHE A 540 -18.83 -4.07 9.37
C PHE A 540 -18.59 -4.26 7.85
N PRO A 541 -19.28 -5.23 7.21
CA PRO A 541 -20.16 -6.24 7.82
C PRO A 541 -19.43 -7.19 8.80
N TYR A 542 -20.19 -7.81 9.71
CA TYR A 542 -19.67 -8.73 10.71
C TYR A 542 -18.96 -9.92 10.06
N ARG A 543 -17.77 -10.30 10.56
CA ARG A 543 -16.95 -11.40 10.02
C ARG A 543 -17.03 -12.64 10.87
N LYS A 544 -16.92 -13.80 10.20
CA LYS A 544 -16.97 -15.11 10.87
C LYS A 544 -15.65 -15.46 11.52
N ASN A 545 -15.73 -16.14 12.65
CA ASN A 545 -14.57 -16.67 13.35
C ASN A 545 -14.17 -18.03 12.73
N PRO A 546 -12.98 -18.16 12.11
CA PRO A 546 -12.58 -19.42 11.49
C PRO A 546 -12.26 -20.56 12.48
N VAL A 547 -12.02 -20.25 13.77
CA VAL A 547 -11.86 -21.29 14.81
C VAL A 547 -13.18 -21.75 15.43
N SER A 548 -14.33 -21.18 15.01
CA SER A 548 -15.63 -21.69 15.44
C SER A 548 -15.97 -23.00 14.73
N GLU A 549 -16.67 -23.90 15.41
CA GLU A 549 -17.15 -25.16 14.81
C GLU A 549 -18.05 -24.93 13.59
N SER A 550 -18.90 -23.91 13.67
CA SER A 550 -19.83 -23.56 12.61
C SER A 550 -19.15 -23.09 11.32
N PHE A 551 -17.87 -22.72 11.36
CA PHE A 551 -17.10 -22.36 10.18
C PHE A 551 -16.62 -23.61 9.41
N GLY A 552 -16.29 -24.70 10.11
CA GLY A 552 -15.88 -25.98 9.52
C GLY A 552 -14.41 -26.08 9.13
N ALA A 553 -13.52 -25.22 9.66
CA ALA A 553 -12.08 -25.39 9.52
C ALA A 553 -11.52 -26.39 10.54
N GLU A 554 -10.47 -27.11 10.16
CA GLU A 554 -9.68 -27.93 11.08
C GLU A 554 -8.90 -27.02 12.03
N ARG A 555 -9.10 -27.19 13.35
CA ARG A 555 -8.49 -26.32 14.36
C ARG A 555 -7.15 -26.87 14.83
N PHE A 556 -6.21 -25.96 15.12
CA PHE A 556 -4.95 -26.30 15.77
C PHE A 556 -4.58 -25.31 16.88
N GLY A 557 -3.72 -25.76 17.81
CA GLY A 557 -3.34 -25.00 18.98
C GLY A 557 -2.27 -23.94 18.73
N ALA A 558 -2.29 -22.92 19.60
CA ALA A 558 -1.28 -21.88 19.66
C ALA A 558 -0.93 -21.50 21.13
N ASP A 559 -1.54 -22.18 22.12
CA ASP A 559 -1.38 -21.87 23.54
C ASP A 559 -0.22 -22.62 24.21
N GLY A 560 0.55 -23.37 23.40
CA GLY A 560 1.72 -24.11 23.85
C GLY A 560 1.44 -25.55 24.24
N THR A 561 2.49 -26.34 24.25
CA THR A 561 2.54 -27.71 24.78
C THR A 561 3.72 -27.81 25.76
N PRO A 562 3.93 -28.93 26.45
CA PRO A 562 5.12 -29.06 27.30
C PRO A 562 6.45 -28.77 26.59
N ASP A 563 6.53 -29.04 25.29
CA ASP A 563 7.75 -28.88 24.48
C ASP A 563 7.74 -27.65 23.57
N LEU A 564 6.62 -26.92 23.48
CA LEU A 564 6.45 -25.79 22.56
C LEU A 564 5.90 -24.57 23.29
N LYS A 565 6.45 -23.41 22.95
CA LYS A 565 6.07 -22.13 23.56
C LYS A 565 4.63 -21.73 23.18
N PRO A 566 3.87 -21.14 24.11
CA PRO A 566 2.59 -20.50 23.78
C PRO A 566 2.82 -19.19 23.01
N VAL A 567 1.86 -18.84 22.17
CA VAL A 567 1.73 -17.48 21.63
C VAL A 567 1.15 -16.57 22.71
N LYS A 568 1.78 -15.42 22.91
CA LYS A 568 1.42 -14.46 23.98
C LYS A 568 1.06 -13.06 23.47
N ASP A 569 1.01 -12.87 22.16
CA ASP A 569 0.71 -11.60 21.51
C ASP A 569 0.07 -11.84 20.13
N HIS A 570 -0.58 -10.80 19.59
CA HIS A 570 -1.17 -10.84 18.24
C HIS A 570 -0.11 -10.89 17.12
N GLY A 571 1.07 -10.39 17.38
CA GLY A 571 2.13 -10.27 16.38
C GLY A 571 2.67 -11.63 15.90
N VAL A 572 3.15 -11.66 14.66
CA VAL A 572 3.86 -12.84 14.12
C VAL A 572 5.25 -13.00 14.74
N HIS A 573 5.83 -11.90 15.22
CA HIS A 573 7.10 -11.84 15.92
C HIS A 573 6.99 -10.92 17.13
N THR A 574 7.61 -11.31 18.23
CA THR A 574 7.74 -10.51 19.45
C THR A 574 9.18 -10.57 19.96
N GLU A 575 9.59 -9.56 20.72
CA GLU A 575 10.91 -9.54 21.37
C GLU A 575 11.12 -10.74 22.31
N SER A 576 10.04 -11.21 22.95
CA SER A 576 10.05 -12.39 23.83
C SER A 576 10.12 -13.73 23.07
N GLY A 577 10.04 -13.73 21.74
CA GLY A 577 10.00 -14.93 20.94
C GLY A 577 8.72 -15.76 21.12
N SER A 578 7.58 -15.09 21.36
CA SER A 578 6.26 -15.68 21.63
C SER A 578 5.19 -15.21 20.63
N GLY A 579 5.56 -14.74 19.45
CA GLY A 579 4.66 -14.43 18.33
C GLY A 579 4.24 -15.69 17.57
N TYR A 580 3.21 -15.56 16.73
CA TYR A 580 2.65 -16.70 15.98
C TYR A 580 3.66 -17.44 15.08
N LEU A 581 4.66 -16.73 14.55
CA LEU A 581 5.70 -17.31 13.67
C LEU A 581 7.10 -17.25 14.30
N ASP A 582 7.20 -17.13 15.62
CA ASP A 582 8.47 -17.20 16.32
C ASP A 582 8.96 -18.64 16.49
N PRO A 583 10.27 -18.88 16.38
CA PRO A 583 10.85 -20.21 16.54
C PRO A 583 10.54 -20.83 17.91
N GLY A 584 10.11 -22.09 17.87
CA GLY A 584 9.79 -22.88 19.06
C GLY A 584 8.35 -22.72 19.55
N THR A 585 7.51 -21.91 18.89
CA THR A 585 6.08 -21.82 19.22
C THR A 585 5.29 -22.99 18.64
N GLU A 586 4.20 -23.36 19.32
CA GLU A 586 3.24 -24.37 18.85
C GLU A 586 2.62 -23.92 17.52
N SER A 587 2.25 -22.65 17.41
CA SER A 587 1.68 -22.07 16.18
C SER A 587 2.59 -22.25 14.97
N LEU A 588 3.89 -21.88 15.07
CA LEU A 588 4.82 -22.04 13.94
C LEU A 588 4.98 -23.51 13.53
N ARG A 589 5.05 -24.44 14.52
CA ARG A 589 5.12 -25.86 14.20
C ARG A 589 3.88 -26.35 13.46
N ASN A 590 2.70 -25.97 13.93
CA ASN A 590 1.44 -26.35 13.30
C ASN A 590 1.27 -25.72 11.91
N VAL A 591 1.64 -24.46 11.74
CA VAL A 591 1.70 -23.79 10.42
C VAL A 591 2.61 -24.58 9.46
N ALA A 592 3.77 -25.01 9.91
CA ALA A 592 4.67 -25.81 9.05
C ALA A 592 4.07 -27.16 8.68
N LEU A 593 3.38 -27.82 9.59
CA LEU A 593 2.69 -29.09 9.32
C LEU A 593 1.55 -28.93 8.32
N THR A 594 0.68 -27.94 8.51
CA THR A 594 -0.45 -27.67 7.60
C THR A 594 0.03 -27.31 6.19
N THR A 595 1.06 -26.48 6.08
CA THR A 595 1.61 -26.02 4.79
C THR A 595 2.59 -27.00 4.14
N THR A 596 2.75 -28.20 4.68
CA THR A 596 3.55 -29.31 4.09
C THR A 596 2.75 -30.59 3.92
N GLY A 597 1.41 -30.51 4.05
CA GLY A 597 0.52 -31.65 3.86
C GLY A 597 0.53 -32.65 5.01
N GLN A 598 0.91 -32.21 6.21
CA GLN A 598 0.99 -33.02 7.43
C GLN A 598 0.00 -32.53 8.50
N GLY A 599 -1.16 -32.02 8.07
CA GLY A 599 -2.15 -31.43 8.96
C GLY A 599 -2.73 -32.40 9.98
N ASP A 600 -2.69 -33.70 9.71
CA ASP A 600 -3.06 -34.77 10.65
C ASP A 600 -2.18 -34.80 11.92
N ARG A 601 -1.01 -34.16 11.89
CA ARG A 601 -0.03 -34.12 12.99
C ARG A 601 -0.09 -32.84 13.82
N VAL A 602 -1.05 -31.95 13.58
CA VAL A 602 -1.19 -30.71 14.37
C VAL A 602 -1.59 -31.01 15.81
N THR A 603 -1.18 -30.13 16.73
CA THR A 603 -1.48 -30.24 18.15
C THR A 603 -2.58 -29.27 18.56
N GLY A 604 -3.26 -29.51 19.67
CA GLY A 604 -4.19 -28.57 20.31
C GLY A 604 -5.53 -28.33 19.60
N GLY A 605 -5.87 -29.09 18.56
CA GLY A 605 -7.09 -28.86 17.74
C GLY A 605 -8.42 -29.41 18.31
N ARG A 606 -8.43 -29.94 19.51
CA ARG A 606 -9.61 -30.58 20.11
C ARG A 606 -10.11 -29.80 21.33
N GLN A 607 -10.76 -28.64 21.10
CA GLN A 607 -11.79 -28.14 22.04
C GLN A 607 -12.82 -27.31 21.30
#